data_8cf17c6cd3ddce862d204ab0492217fb
#
_entry.id   8cf17c6cd3ddce862d204ab0492217fb
#
_cell.length_a   1.000
_cell.length_b   1.000
_cell.length_c   1.000
_cell.angle_alpha   90.00
_cell.angle_beta   90.00
_cell.angle_gamma   90.00
#
_symmetry.space_group_name_H-M   'P 1'
#
loop_
_entity.id
_entity.type
_entity.pdbx_description
1 polymer ?
#
loop_
_entity_poly.entity_id
_entity_poly.type
_entity_poly.pdbx_seq_one_letter_code
_entity_poly.pdbx_strand_id
1 'polypeptide(L)'
;GTHLHCGAHDEEDGHDHGAEEHGDVPVVDLRSERLDIRGELRNPFTGFSALRLRAGATDYVHDEVEDGTIATTFKNKAYDTRIELQHEPIAGFKGVVGLQTSQRKFSAIGEEAYVQPTVTRKTGLFVLEEYRLNDWYGDWRFEAALRHDRQTAEALASGSAGGTERSHNGTSASLGAVWKFTPGYQVGTSFTRASRAPSAEELYARGLHMATSTYERGNADLKSEISQNIDVSLKKTSGDTTFGVSVFRNRISNYIYGRTLDEVDGLQLLQYSQADATFTGIEGQVRQRVTRNLGVTLFGDTVRAKLDGGGLLPRIPATRAGVRLDANWNAWEGQVEWVQVARQNRVAAFETATPGYGMLNLGVSYRGQLSSGTPWQVYLKANNLTDRLAYAHTSFIKNAAPLMGRNITVGVKVAF
;
A
#
# COMPACT_ATOMS: atom_id res chain seq x y z
N GLY A 1 -14.70 -6.36 20.05
CA GLY A 1 -13.62 -7.24 20.47
C GLY A 1 -13.68 -8.55 19.72
N THR A 2 -12.76 -8.76 18.77
CA THR A 2 -12.58 -10.04 18.07
C THR A 2 -11.34 -10.70 18.67
N HIS A 3 -11.54 -11.78 19.44
CA HIS A 3 -10.45 -12.64 19.90
C HIS A 3 -10.00 -13.55 18.74
N LEU A 4 -8.73 -13.48 18.38
CA LEU A 4 -8.08 -14.43 17.47
C LEU A 4 -7.38 -15.50 18.34
N HIS A 5 -7.94 -16.72 18.37
CA HIS A 5 -7.26 -17.87 18.91
C HIS A 5 -6.52 -18.60 17.79
N CYS A 6 -5.21 -18.72 17.88
CA CYS A 6 -4.41 -19.69 17.13
C CYS A 6 -4.14 -20.89 18.04
N GLY A 7 -4.97 -21.93 17.95
CA GLY A 7 -4.73 -23.22 18.59
C GLY A 7 -4.63 -24.30 17.53
N ALA A 8 -3.47 -24.94 17.39
CA ALA A 8 -3.35 -26.23 16.73
C ALA A 8 -3.30 -27.30 17.82
N HIS A 9 -4.29 -28.18 17.86
CA HIS A 9 -4.24 -29.40 18.66
C HIS A 9 -3.77 -30.55 17.75
N ASP A 10 -2.64 -31.16 18.11
CA ASP A 10 -2.37 -32.56 17.78
C ASP A 10 -2.25 -33.34 19.10
N GLU A 11 -3.04 -34.38 19.21
CA GLU A 11 -3.06 -35.32 20.33
C GLU A 11 -1.98 -36.38 20.16
N GLU A 12 -1.47 -36.82 21.32
CA GLU A 12 -0.79 -38.03 21.75
C GLU A 12 0.74 -37.95 21.88
N ASP A 13 1.23 -37.77 23.09
CA ASP A 13 1.87 -38.79 23.93
C ASP A 13 2.39 -38.13 25.24
N GLY A 14 2.06 -38.77 26.37
CA GLY A 14 2.37 -38.27 27.69
C GLY A 14 3.85 -38.24 28.02
N HIS A 15 4.37 -37.05 28.24
CA HIS A 15 5.51 -36.79 29.13
C HIS A 15 5.24 -35.50 29.90
N ASP A 16 5.22 -35.68 31.20
CA ASP A 16 5.18 -34.62 32.22
C ASP A 16 6.41 -33.72 32.06
N HIS A 17 6.22 -32.56 31.40
CA HIS A 17 7.17 -31.48 31.38
C HIS A 17 6.51 -30.25 31.98
N GLY A 18 7.20 -29.70 32.98
CA GLY A 18 6.81 -28.56 33.79
C GLY A 18 6.15 -27.45 33.00
N ALA A 19 5.19 -26.79 33.62
CA ALA A 19 4.43 -25.67 33.09
C ALA A 19 5.37 -24.69 32.40
N GLU A 20 5.44 -24.73 31.06
CA GLU A 20 5.93 -23.61 30.29
C GLU A 20 4.92 -22.49 30.51
N GLU A 21 5.35 -21.42 31.11
CA GLU A 21 4.62 -20.15 31.18
C GLU A 21 4.31 -19.77 29.72
N HIS A 22 3.11 -20.07 29.26
CA HIS A 22 2.56 -19.47 28.05
C HIS A 22 2.40 -17.97 28.39
N GLY A 23 3.38 -17.16 28.04
CA GLY A 23 3.23 -15.72 28.10
C GLY A 23 1.92 -15.33 27.42
N ASP A 24 1.13 -14.50 28.09
CA ASP A 24 -0.14 -14.03 27.53
C ASP A 24 0.08 -13.39 26.17
N VAL A 25 -0.81 -13.69 25.25
CA VAL A 25 -0.77 -13.11 23.90
C VAL A 25 -0.93 -11.59 24.02
N PRO A 26 -0.02 -10.77 23.48
CA PRO A 26 -0.15 -9.32 23.53
C PRO A 26 -1.50 -8.84 23.00
N VAL A 27 -2.17 -7.98 23.72
CA VAL A 27 -3.46 -7.39 23.34
C VAL A 27 -3.25 -5.94 22.96
N VAL A 28 -3.87 -5.51 21.88
CA VAL A 28 -3.84 -4.10 21.42
C VAL A 28 -5.16 -3.43 21.81
N ASP A 29 -5.08 -2.39 22.65
CA ASP A 29 -6.19 -1.46 22.90
C ASP A 29 -5.98 -0.19 22.07
N LEU A 30 -6.92 0.08 21.15
CA LEU A 30 -6.77 1.11 20.13
C LEU A 30 -7.93 2.10 20.16
N ARG A 31 -7.58 3.40 20.19
CA ARG A 31 -8.50 4.51 19.97
C ARG A 31 -8.03 5.38 18.81
N SER A 32 -8.91 5.67 17.86
CA SER A 32 -8.66 6.59 16.75
C SER A 32 -9.83 7.52 16.54
N GLU A 33 -9.55 8.82 16.56
CA GLU A 33 -10.51 9.87 16.25
C GLU A 33 -10.03 10.62 15.00
N ARG A 34 -10.95 10.83 14.05
CA ARG A 34 -10.62 11.50 12.79
C ARG A 34 -11.70 12.50 12.40
N LEU A 35 -11.26 13.68 11.98
CA LEU A 35 -12.09 14.71 11.37
C LEU A 35 -11.62 14.97 9.94
N ASP A 36 -12.54 14.91 8.98
CA ASP A 36 -12.30 15.26 7.58
C ASP A 36 -13.22 16.40 7.16
N ILE A 37 -12.65 17.44 6.55
CA ILE A 37 -13.37 18.59 5.99
C ILE A 37 -13.08 18.63 4.50
N ARG A 38 -14.13 18.82 3.70
CA ARG A 38 -14.05 19.03 2.25
C ARG A 38 -14.95 20.19 1.85
N GLY A 39 -14.41 21.10 1.07
CA GLY A 39 -15.13 22.25 0.55
C GLY A 39 -14.79 22.49 -0.92
N GLU A 40 -15.78 22.93 -1.68
CA GLU A 40 -15.62 23.41 -3.06
C GLU A 40 -16.40 24.70 -3.24
N LEU A 41 -15.72 25.74 -3.70
CA LEU A 41 -16.32 26.98 -4.15
C LEU A 41 -16.14 27.07 -5.66
N ARG A 42 -17.25 27.07 -6.40
CA ARG A 42 -17.26 27.19 -7.86
C ARG A 42 -17.19 28.64 -8.27
N ASN A 43 -16.46 28.92 -9.35
CA ASN A 43 -16.24 30.25 -9.90
C ASN A 43 -15.85 31.28 -8.81
N PRO A 44 -14.78 31.02 -8.03
CA PRO A 44 -14.41 31.85 -6.88
C PRO A 44 -14.08 33.30 -7.30
N PHE A 45 -13.49 33.47 -8.48
CA PHE A 45 -13.14 34.75 -9.11
C PHE A 45 -12.78 34.54 -10.59
N THR A 46 -12.70 35.64 -11.35
CA THR A 46 -12.46 35.59 -12.81
C THR A 46 -11.22 34.79 -13.16
N GLY A 47 -11.31 33.90 -14.14
CA GLY A 47 -10.23 33.05 -14.63
C GLY A 47 -10.05 31.73 -13.88
N PHE A 48 -10.89 31.47 -12.84
CA PHE A 48 -10.83 30.23 -12.07
C PHE A 48 -12.19 29.59 -11.90
N SER A 49 -12.25 28.29 -12.20
CA SER A 49 -13.48 27.49 -12.19
C SER A 49 -13.79 26.88 -10.82
N ALA A 50 -12.79 26.59 -10.01
CA ALA A 50 -13.01 26.04 -8.67
C ALA A 50 -11.83 26.33 -7.71
N LEU A 51 -12.20 26.57 -6.45
CA LEU A 51 -11.31 26.52 -5.30
C LEU A 51 -11.75 25.33 -4.43
N ARG A 52 -10.82 24.38 -4.17
CA ARG A 52 -11.09 23.21 -3.34
C ARG A 52 -10.21 23.22 -2.10
N LEU A 53 -10.84 22.89 -0.98
CA LEU A 53 -10.15 22.65 0.30
C LEU A 53 -10.40 21.21 0.73
N ARG A 54 -9.33 20.55 1.15
CA ARG A 54 -9.39 19.28 1.87
C ARG A 54 -8.53 19.41 3.11
N ALA A 55 -9.07 19.07 4.27
CA ALA A 55 -8.35 19.06 5.52
C ALA A 55 -8.74 17.82 6.32
N GLY A 56 -7.76 17.17 6.92
CA GLY A 56 -7.95 16.05 7.81
C GLY A 56 -7.12 16.20 9.06
N ALA A 57 -7.64 15.79 10.21
CA ALA A 57 -6.92 15.69 11.46
C ALA A 57 -7.22 14.34 12.10
N THR A 58 -6.19 13.71 12.67
CA THR A 58 -6.30 12.41 13.33
C THR A 58 -5.57 12.45 14.66
N ASP A 59 -6.22 11.93 15.70
CA ASP A 59 -5.62 11.59 16.99
C ASP A 59 -5.75 10.07 17.18
N TYR A 60 -4.60 9.40 17.21
CA TYR A 60 -4.50 7.96 17.31
C TYR A 60 -3.61 7.59 18.49
N VAL A 61 -4.09 6.65 19.27
CA VAL A 61 -3.32 6.02 20.35
C VAL A 61 -3.63 4.53 20.36
N HIS A 62 -2.62 3.70 20.55
CA HIS A 62 -2.82 2.33 20.97
C HIS A 62 -1.83 1.95 22.06
N ASP A 63 -2.30 1.10 22.95
CA ASP A 63 -1.52 0.48 24.00
C ASP A 63 -1.32 -0.99 23.65
N GLU A 64 -0.09 -1.46 23.73
CA GLU A 64 0.25 -2.87 23.71
C GLU A 64 0.28 -3.34 25.15
N VAL A 65 -0.60 -4.30 25.47
CA VAL A 65 -0.81 -4.81 26.82
C VAL A 65 -0.28 -6.24 26.87
N GLU A 66 0.67 -6.47 27.77
CA GLU A 66 1.27 -7.77 28.06
C GLU A 66 1.05 -8.08 29.54
N ASP A 67 0.59 -9.26 29.87
CA ASP A 67 0.28 -9.71 31.24
C ASP A 67 -0.60 -8.72 32.00
N GLY A 68 -1.55 -8.07 31.31
CA GLY A 68 -2.47 -7.10 31.88
C GLY A 68 -1.84 -5.74 32.21
N THR A 69 -0.59 -5.49 31.82
CA THR A 69 0.11 -4.21 31.97
C THR A 69 0.42 -3.58 30.62
N ILE A 70 0.43 -2.25 30.55
CA ILE A 70 0.81 -1.54 29.33
C ILE A 70 2.33 -1.63 29.18
N ALA A 71 2.79 -2.38 28.18
CA ALA A 71 4.20 -2.50 27.81
C ALA A 71 4.65 -1.31 26.97
N THR A 72 3.85 -0.90 25.98
CA THR A 72 4.19 0.22 25.09
C THR A 72 2.95 0.99 24.66
N THR A 73 3.03 2.33 24.69
CA THR A 73 2.01 3.23 24.16
C THR A 73 2.52 3.92 22.89
N PHE A 74 1.79 3.74 21.79
CA PHE A 74 2.02 4.43 20.54
C PHE A 74 1.04 5.57 20.36
N LYS A 75 1.54 6.78 20.08
CA LYS A 75 0.72 7.97 19.81
C LYS A 75 1.05 8.56 18.47
N ASN A 76 0.03 8.90 17.68
CA ASN A 76 0.18 9.51 16.38
C ASN A 76 -0.87 10.61 16.16
N LYS A 77 -0.45 11.87 16.30
CA LYS A 77 -1.28 13.04 16.00
C LYS A 77 -0.84 13.66 14.70
N ALA A 78 -1.77 13.76 13.75
CA ALA A 78 -1.45 14.28 12.43
C ALA A 78 -2.55 15.20 11.91
N TYR A 79 -2.15 16.17 11.08
CA TYR A 79 -3.05 16.87 10.18
C TYR A 79 -2.46 16.94 8.77
N ASP A 80 -3.34 17.01 7.78
CA ASP A 80 -3.02 17.28 6.38
C ASP A 80 -4.04 18.29 5.85
N THR A 81 -3.56 19.30 5.12
CA THR A 81 -4.41 20.31 4.48
C THR A 81 -3.92 20.54 3.06
N ARG A 82 -4.85 20.53 2.12
CA ARG A 82 -4.61 20.77 0.71
C ARG A 82 -5.61 21.77 0.16
N ILE A 83 -5.07 22.81 -0.51
CA ILE A 83 -5.82 23.84 -1.22
C ILE A 83 -5.48 23.72 -2.69
N GLU A 84 -6.48 23.69 -3.55
CA GLU A 84 -6.37 23.60 -5.00
C GLU A 84 -7.16 24.73 -5.66
N LEU A 85 -6.54 25.40 -6.59
CA LEU A 85 -7.16 26.41 -7.42
C LEU A 85 -7.12 25.96 -8.88
N GLN A 86 -8.29 25.65 -9.43
CA GLN A 86 -8.46 25.20 -10.81
C GLN A 86 -8.76 26.41 -11.70
N HIS A 87 -7.95 26.63 -12.73
CA HIS A 87 -8.17 27.71 -13.68
C HIS A 87 -9.20 27.36 -14.77
N GLU A 88 -9.80 28.38 -15.40
CA GLU A 88 -10.55 28.21 -16.62
C GLU A 88 -9.62 27.75 -17.76
N PRO A 89 -10.14 27.08 -18.80
CA PRO A 89 -9.33 26.61 -19.91
C PRO A 89 -8.53 27.76 -20.57
N ILE A 90 -7.20 27.64 -20.62
CA ILE A 90 -6.30 28.58 -21.27
C ILE A 90 -5.64 27.88 -22.46
N ALA A 91 -5.94 28.31 -23.70
CA ALA A 91 -5.45 27.67 -24.93
C ALA A 91 -5.67 26.14 -24.99
N GLY A 92 -6.77 25.64 -24.42
CA GLY A 92 -7.10 24.21 -24.35
C GLY A 92 -6.52 23.47 -23.15
N PHE A 93 -5.61 24.07 -22.40
CA PHE A 93 -5.09 23.49 -21.14
C PHE A 93 -6.09 23.68 -20.00
N LYS A 94 -6.26 22.62 -19.21
CA LYS A 94 -7.06 22.61 -17.98
C LYS A 94 -6.18 22.09 -16.86
N GLY A 95 -6.07 22.87 -15.80
CA GLY A 95 -5.16 22.46 -14.75
C GLY A 95 -5.49 23.05 -13.40
N VAL A 96 -4.63 22.73 -12.47
CA VAL A 96 -4.75 23.12 -11.08
C VAL A 96 -3.39 23.46 -10.52
N VAL A 97 -3.33 24.53 -9.74
CA VAL A 97 -2.21 24.85 -8.87
C VAL A 97 -2.65 24.63 -7.42
N GLY A 98 -1.75 24.11 -6.58
CA GLY A 98 -2.13 23.84 -5.21
C GLY A 98 -0.97 23.87 -4.23
N LEU A 99 -1.36 24.03 -2.97
CA LEU A 99 -0.51 23.96 -1.79
C LEU A 99 -0.99 22.84 -0.91
N GLN A 100 -0.05 22.06 -0.38
CA GLN A 100 -0.34 21.04 0.62
C GLN A 100 0.61 21.20 1.81
N THR A 101 0.10 21.09 3.02
CA THR A 101 0.90 21.08 4.24
C THR A 101 0.42 19.97 5.17
N SER A 102 1.35 19.32 5.85
CA SER A 102 1.04 18.30 6.84
C SER A 102 2.01 18.33 8.01
N GLN A 103 1.55 17.89 9.16
CA GLN A 103 2.39 17.64 10.31
C GLN A 103 1.97 16.31 10.95
N ARG A 104 2.97 15.53 11.35
CA ARG A 104 2.81 14.31 12.14
C ARG A 104 3.67 14.42 13.40
N LYS A 105 3.07 14.15 14.55
CA LYS A 105 3.77 13.94 15.82
C LYS A 105 3.60 12.47 16.18
N PHE A 106 4.70 11.77 16.31
CA PHE A 106 4.72 10.35 16.63
C PHE A 106 5.57 10.09 17.86
N SER A 107 5.12 9.19 18.72
CA SER A 107 5.91 8.68 19.84
C SER A 107 5.56 7.24 20.15
N ALA A 108 6.55 6.43 20.46
CA ALA A 108 6.46 5.14 21.11
C ALA A 108 7.09 5.29 22.51
N ILE A 109 6.36 4.93 23.57
CA ILE A 109 6.78 5.12 24.96
C ILE A 109 6.57 3.80 25.69
N GLY A 110 7.62 3.20 26.20
CA GLY A 110 7.60 1.91 26.86
C GLY A 110 8.76 1.04 26.41
N GLU A 111 8.61 -0.27 26.50
CA GLU A 111 9.67 -1.24 26.22
C GLU A 111 10.05 -1.29 24.73
N GLU A 112 9.08 -1.09 23.85
CA GLU A 112 9.29 -1.00 22.39
C GLU A 112 9.41 0.43 21.87
N ALA A 113 10.02 1.32 22.65
CA ALA A 113 10.31 2.69 22.22
C ALA A 113 11.47 2.71 21.19
N TYR A 114 11.27 2.07 20.04
CA TYR A 114 12.31 1.91 19.00
C TYR A 114 12.66 3.21 18.26
N VAL A 115 11.87 4.29 18.46
CA VAL A 115 12.20 5.61 17.91
C VAL A 115 11.86 6.70 18.93
N GLN A 116 12.74 7.69 19.07
CA GLN A 116 12.47 8.87 19.88
C GLN A 116 11.19 9.57 19.40
N PRO A 117 10.48 10.33 20.27
CA PRO A 117 9.37 11.17 19.82
C PRO A 117 9.79 12.07 18.66
N THR A 118 9.00 12.10 17.59
CA THR A 118 9.34 12.80 16.36
C THR A 118 8.26 13.77 15.93
N VAL A 119 8.67 14.83 15.25
CA VAL A 119 7.79 15.77 14.56
C VAL A 119 8.22 15.88 13.11
N THR A 120 7.36 15.42 12.20
CA THR A 120 7.58 15.56 10.75
C THR A 120 6.65 16.65 10.20
N ARG A 121 7.19 17.63 9.51
CA ARG A 121 6.44 18.69 8.83
C ARG A 121 6.75 18.63 7.34
N LYS A 122 5.74 18.73 6.50
CA LYS A 122 5.89 18.74 5.04
C LYS A 122 5.06 19.86 4.44
N THR A 123 5.64 20.57 3.47
CA THR A 123 4.94 21.58 2.66
C THR A 123 5.32 21.37 1.21
N GLY A 124 4.34 21.37 0.32
CA GLY A 124 4.56 21.18 -1.11
C GLY A 124 3.67 22.09 -1.96
N LEU A 125 4.28 22.67 -2.98
CA LEU A 125 3.60 23.39 -4.06
C LEU A 125 3.55 22.50 -5.28
N PHE A 126 2.44 22.52 -6.02
CA PHE A 126 2.30 21.70 -7.22
C PHE A 126 1.43 22.40 -8.26
N VAL A 127 1.67 21.99 -9.51
CA VAL A 127 0.85 22.30 -10.67
C VAL A 127 0.63 21.04 -11.48
N LEU A 128 -0.57 20.88 -12.02
CA LEU A 128 -0.94 19.81 -12.94
C LEU A 128 -1.73 20.41 -14.08
N GLU A 129 -1.38 20.06 -15.32
CA GLU A 129 -2.02 20.48 -16.55
C GLU A 129 -2.43 19.29 -17.39
N GLU A 130 -3.60 19.37 -17.98
CA GLU A 130 -4.13 18.43 -18.96
C GLU A 130 -4.42 19.18 -20.28
N TYR A 131 -4.04 18.58 -21.40
CA TYR A 131 -4.38 19.03 -22.73
C TYR A 131 -5.01 17.88 -23.52
N ARG A 132 -6.13 18.12 -24.21
CA ARG A 132 -6.80 17.15 -25.08
C ARG A 132 -6.71 17.59 -26.52
N LEU A 133 -6.30 16.66 -27.37
CA LEU A 133 -6.27 16.83 -28.80
C LEU A 133 -7.13 15.72 -29.42
N ASN A 134 -8.21 16.12 -30.09
CA ASN A 134 -9.14 15.21 -30.74
C ASN A 134 -8.89 15.21 -32.25
N ASP A 135 -9.31 14.13 -32.93
CA ASP A 135 -9.29 13.99 -34.39
C ASP A 135 -7.89 14.03 -35.09
N TRP A 136 -6.82 13.84 -34.29
CA TRP A 136 -5.47 13.70 -34.86
C TRP A 136 -5.03 12.23 -34.80
N TYR A 137 -5.42 11.45 -35.79
CA TYR A 137 -5.25 9.98 -35.83
C TYR A 137 -5.78 9.31 -34.57
N GLY A 138 -6.93 9.79 -34.02
CA GLY A 138 -7.53 9.39 -32.76
C GLY A 138 -7.49 10.51 -31.71
N ASP A 139 -7.87 10.18 -30.48
CA ASP A 139 -7.95 11.14 -29.39
C ASP A 139 -6.74 11.01 -28.46
N TRP A 140 -6.14 12.14 -28.17
CA TRP A 140 -5.00 12.24 -27.26
C TRP A 140 -5.36 12.99 -25.99
N ARG A 141 -4.82 12.53 -24.88
CA ARG A 141 -4.80 13.24 -23.61
C ARG A 141 -3.37 13.31 -23.12
N PHE A 142 -2.85 14.52 -22.97
CA PHE A 142 -1.53 14.79 -22.41
C PHE A 142 -1.70 15.32 -21.00
N GLU A 143 -0.83 14.90 -20.09
CA GLU A 143 -0.79 15.35 -18.71
C GLU A 143 0.64 15.73 -18.36
N ALA A 144 0.81 16.86 -17.66
CA ALA A 144 2.09 17.30 -17.11
C ALA A 144 1.89 17.74 -15.67
N ALA A 145 2.79 17.34 -14.78
CA ALA A 145 2.75 17.78 -13.40
C ALA A 145 4.16 18.13 -12.90
N LEU A 146 4.21 19.15 -12.03
CA LEU A 146 5.40 19.55 -11.31
C LEU A 146 5.03 19.76 -9.83
N ARG A 147 5.88 19.27 -8.95
CA ARG A 147 5.72 19.44 -7.51
C ARG A 147 7.08 19.69 -6.85
N HIS A 148 7.12 20.63 -5.91
CA HIS A 148 8.27 20.85 -5.05
C HIS A 148 7.84 20.70 -3.59
N ASP A 149 8.55 19.83 -2.87
CA ASP A 149 8.30 19.55 -1.45
C ASP A 149 9.49 19.95 -0.59
N ARG A 150 9.21 20.46 0.58
CA ARG A 150 10.15 20.58 1.70
C ARG A 150 9.62 19.76 2.87
N GLN A 151 10.46 18.88 3.42
CA GLN A 151 10.17 18.11 4.61
C GLN A 151 11.22 18.36 5.68
N THR A 152 10.79 18.56 6.93
CA THR A 152 11.64 18.48 8.11
C THR A 152 11.19 17.32 8.97
N ALA A 153 12.14 16.54 9.46
CA ALA A 153 11.94 15.48 10.43
C ALA A 153 12.83 15.78 11.64
N GLU A 154 12.21 15.94 12.78
CA GLU A 154 12.83 16.30 14.05
C GLU A 154 12.63 15.15 15.03
N ALA A 155 13.71 14.60 15.58
CA ALA A 155 13.67 13.74 16.74
C ALA A 155 13.82 14.64 17.99
N LEU A 156 12.85 14.58 18.89
CA LEU A 156 12.86 15.38 20.14
C LEU A 156 13.82 14.74 21.15
N ALA A 157 14.43 15.57 22.00
CA ALA A 157 15.22 15.05 23.10
C ALA A 157 14.39 14.12 23.99
N SER A 158 14.94 12.97 24.35
CA SER A 158 14.27 11.98 25.20
C SER A 158 15.33 11.28 26.09
N GLY A 159 15.15 11.35 27.40
CA GLY A 159 16.14 10.86 28.35
C GLY A 159 17.50 11.51 28.15
N SER A 160 18.54 10.72 27.96
CA SER A 160 19.92 11.18 27.68
C SER A 160 20.18 11.47 26.18
N ALA A 161 19.26 11.14 25.29
CA ALA A 161 19.40 11.39 23.86
C ALA A 161 19.02 12.82 23.50
N GLY A 162 19.93 13.56 22.88
CA GLY A 162 19.69 14.91 22.37
C GLY A 162 18.74 14.91 21.18
N GLY A 163 18.09 16.07 20.94
CA GLY A 163 17.27 16.29 19.75
C GLY A 163 18.12 16.46 18.50
N THR A 164 17.57 16.06 17.35
CA THR A 164 18.20 16.26 16.03
C THR A 164 17.15 16.51 14.98
N GLU A 165 17.44 17.36 14.00
CA GLU A 165 16.56 17.66 12.87
C GLU A 165 17.28 17.39 11.55
N ARG A 166 16.53 16.88 10.59
CA ARG A 166 16.94 16.75 9.18
C ARG A 166 15.93 17.41 8.26
N SER A 167 16.43 18.13 7.26
CA SER A 167 15.61 18.82 6.26
C SER A 167 15.93 18.26 4.87
N HIS A 168 14.89 17.96 4.11
CA HIS A 168 14.98 17.44 2.75
C HIS A 168 14.09 18.26 1.83
N ASN A 169 14.62 18.60 0.65
CA ASN A 169 13.87 19.22 -0.43
C ASN A 169 13.82 18.24 -1.61
N GLY A 170 12.70 18.21 -2.32
CA GLY A 170 12.53 17.33 -3.45
C GLY A 170 11.64 17.94 -4.53
N THR A 171 12.04 17.77 -5.79
CA THR A 171 11.23 18.15 -6.94
C THR A 171 10.82 16.90 -7.69
N SER A 172 9.53 16.76 -7.92
CA SER A 172 8.91 15.68 -8.70
C SER A 172 8.28 16.25 -9.96
N ALA A 173 8.41 15.55 -11.08
CA ALA A 173 7.81 15.93 -12.35
C ALA A 173 7.28 14.69 -13.05
N SER A 174 6.17 14.82 -13.77
CA SER A 174 5.62 13.74 -14.60
C SER A 174 5.10 14.27 -15.92
N LEU A 175 5.24 13.46 -16.95
CA LEU A 175 4.64 13.64 -18.26
C LEU A 175 3.92 12.36 -18.64
N GLY A 176 2.68 12.47 -19.10
CA GLY A 176 1.86 11.35 -19.53
C GLY A 176 1.17 11.63 -20.84
N ALA A 177 0.94 10.58 -21.61
CA ALA A 177 0.12 10.62 -22.82
C ALA A 177 -0.76 9.38 -22.90
N VAL A 178 -2.02 9.56 -23.22
CA VAL A 178 -2.96 8.50 -23.54
C VAL A 178 -3.47 8.73 -24.95
N TRP A 179 -3.27 7.74 -25.82
CA TRP A 179 -3.72 7.74 -27.20
C TRP A 179 -4.82 6.71 -27.41
N LYS A 180 -6.02 7.18 -27.70
CA LYS A 180 -7.14 6.34 -28.13
C LYS A 180 -7.13 6.28 -29.68
N PHE A 181 -6.44 5.29 -30.21
CA PHE A 181 -6.16 5.20 -31.63
C PHE A 181 -7.29 4.54 -32.46
N THR A 182 -8.19 3.84 -31.79
CA THR A 182 -9.41 3.27 -32.38
C THR A 182 -10.45 3.04 -31.28
N PRO A 183 -11.76 2.97 -31.59
CA PRO A 183 -12.79 2.75 -30.58
C PRO A 183 -12.49 1.55 -29.68
N GLY A 184 -12.48 1.80 -28.38
CA GLY A 184 -12.22 0.80 -27.35
C GLY A 184 -10.75 0.44 -27.13
N TYR A 185 -9.78 0.96 -27.89
CA TYR A 185 -8.36 0.71 -27.68
C TYR A 185 -7.60 1.97 -27.32
N GLN A 186 -6.68 1.83 -26.39
CA GLN A 186 -5.80 2.92 -25.99
C GLN A 186 -4.40 2.43 -25.59
N VAL A 187 -3.41 3.24 -25.92
CA VAL A 187 -2.04 3.15 -25.43
C VAL A 187 -1.84 4.30 -24.44
N GLY A 188 -1.27 4.00 -23.28
CA GLY A 188 -0.83 4.99 -22.32
C GLY A 188 0.67 4.88 -22.12
N THR A 189 1.34 6.02 -22.00
CA THR A 189 2.74 6.08 -21.58
C THR A 189 2.93 7.18 -20.56
N SER A 190 3.79 6.96 -19.59
CA SER A 190 4.17 7.99 -18.63
C SER A 190 5.66 7.93 -18.32
N PHE A 191 6.24 9.09 -18.12
CA PHE A 191 7.54 9.27 -17.50
C PHE A 191 7.38 10.07 -16.22
N THR A 192 7.89 9.55 -15.11
CA THR A 192 7.82 10.23 -13.80
C THR A 192 9.19 10.25 -13.16
N ARG A 193 9.62 11.42 -12.76
CA ARG A 193 10.71 11.61 -11.81
C ARG A 193 10.10 12.04 -10.47
N ALA A 194 10.20 11.20 -9.45
CA ALA A 194 9.65 11.48 -8.12
C ALA A 194 10.77 11.52 -7.08
N SER A 195 10.64 12.45 -6.13
CA SER A 195 11.53 12.55 -4.97
C SER A 195 10.77 12.17 -3.71
N ARG A 196 11.36 11.32 -2.86
CA ARG A 196 10.85 10.92 -1.55
C ARG A 196 11.89 11.23 -0.48
N ALA A 197 11.53 12.06 0.50
CA ALA A 197 12.37 12.25 1.68
C ALA A 197 12.30 11.00 2.59
N PRO A 198 13.37 10.69 3.35
CA PRO A 198 13.33 9.65 4.37
C PRO A 198 12.24 9.91 5.41
N SER A 199 11.66 8.85 5.96
CA SER A 199 10.75 8.94 7.10
C SER A 199 11.52 9.17 8.41
N ALA A 200 10.81 9.54 9.47
CA ALA A 200 11.42 9.73 10.78
C ALA A 200 11.97 8.40 11.33
N GLU A 201 11.29 7.29 11.09
CA GLU A 201 11.71 5.95 11.47
C GLU A 201 13.00 5.54 10.74
N GLU A 202 13.06 5.78 9.42
CA GLU A 202 14.27 5.52 8.60
C GLU A 202 15.49 6.33 9.08
N LEU A 203 15.26 7.55 9.59
CA LEU A 203 16.33 8.42 10.09
C LEU A 203 16.76 8.09 11.52
N TYR A 204 15.79 7.79 12.41
CA TYR A 204 16.01 7.87 13.85
C TYR A 204 15.68 6.61 14.64
N ALA A 205 15.21 5.52 14.00
CA ALA A 205 14.97 4.27 14.69
C ALA A 205 16.23 3.79 15.43
N ARG A 206 16.07 3.34 16.69
CA ARG A 206 17.13 2.77 17.49
C ARG A 206 16.52 1.95 18.64
N GLY A 207 16.05 0.77 18.33
CA GLY A 207 15.44 -0.07 19.35
C GLY A 207 14.77 -1.31 18.82
N LEU A 208 14.19 -2.05 19.73
CA LEU A 208 13.45 -3.27 19.47
C LEU A 208 12.06 -2.94 18.92
N HIS A 209 11.66 -3.64 17.87
CA HIS A 209 10.34 -3.58 17.29
C HIS A 209 9.79 -5.00 17.16
N MET A 210 9.11 -5.47 18.20
CA MET A 210 8.68 -6.86 18.33
C MET A 210 7.70 -7.27 17.23
N ALA A 211 6.80 -6.37 16.84
CA ALA A 211 5.84 -6.65 15.76
C ALA A 211 6.48 -7.07 14.43
N THR A 212 7.76 -6.76 14.21
CA THR A 212 8.54 -7.16 13.04
C THR A 212 9.67 -8.14 13.37
N SER A 213 9.85 -8.48 14.64
CA SER A 213 11.00 -9.25 15.16
C SER A 213 12.33 -8.66 14.71
N THR A 214 12.49 -7.33 14.87
CA THR A 214 13.69 -6.61 14.45
C THR A 214 14.20 -5.70 15.55
N TYR A 215 15.53 -5.54 15.61
CA TYR A 215 16.16 -4.38 16.21
C TYR A 215 16.48 -3.39 15.10
N GLU A 216 15.79 -2.27 15.06
CA GLU A 216 15.89 -1.29 13.99
C GLU A 216 16.93 -0.21 14.29
N ARG A 217 17.75 0.09 13.28
CA ARG A 217 18.73 1.17 13.31
C ARG A 217 18.49 2.12 12.14
N GLY A 218 18.10 3.35 12.47
CA GLY A 218 17.99 4.46 11.53
C GLY A 218 19.37 4.94 11.05
N ASN A 219 19.33 5.79 10.05
CA ASN A 219 20.51 6.49 9.55
C ASN A 219 20.17 7.95 9.25
N ALA A 220 20.67 8.86 10.10
CA ALA A 220 20.40 10.29 9.97
C ALA A 220 21.02 10.95 8.72
N ASP A 221 21.92 10.25 8.01
CA ASP A 221 22.59 10.75 6.81
C ASP A 221 21.91 10.32 5.51
N LEU A 222 20.72 9.69 5.59
CA LEU A 222 19.94 9.30 4.43
C LEU A 222 19.55 10.53 3.59
N LYS A 223 19.71 10.39 2.28
CA LYS A 223 19.32 11.38 1.27
C LYS A 223 17.93 11.04 0.73
N SER A 224 17.28 12.00 0.09
CA SER A 224 16.05 11.74 -0.63
C SER A 224 16.27 10.69 -1.73
N GLU A 225 15.34 9.77 -1.86
CA GLU A 225 15.25 8.86 -3.01
C GLU A 225 14.82 9.64 -4.25
N ILE A 226 15.37 9.30 -5.40
CA ILE A 226 14.99 9.82 -6.70
C ILE A 226 14.58 8.66 -7.60
N SER A 227 13.29 8.49 -7.80
CA SER A 227 12.71 7.51 -8.70
C SER A 227 12.58 8.08 -10.11
N GLN A 228 12.98 7.32 -11.13
CA GLN A 228 12.76 7.60 -12.56
C GLN A 228 12.01 6.41 -13.15
N ASN A 229 10.72 6.58 -13.36
CA ASN A 229 9.83 5.54 -13.85
C ASN A 229 9.37 5.80 -15.27
N ILE A 230 9.42 4.78 -16.12
CA ILE A 230 8.74 4.71 -17.41
C ILE A 230 7.70 3.61 -17.32
N ASP A 231 6.49 3.92 -17.68
CA ASP A 231 5.37 2.99 -17.80
C ASP A 231 4.77 3.05 -19.20
N VAL A 232 4.42 1.88 -19.75
CA VAL A 232 3.69 1.75 -21.01
C VAL A 232 2.56 0.77 -20.81
N SER A 233 1.35 1.16 -21.19
CA SER A 233 0.16 0.33 -21.10
C SER A 233 -0.61 0.25 -22.40
N LEU A 234 -1.19 -0.93 -22.67
CA LEU A 234 -2.14 -1.16 -23.76
C LEU A 234 -3.44 -1.68 -23.15
N LYS A 235 -4.56 -1.05 -23.50
CA LYS A 235 -5.88 -1.43 -22.99
C LYS A 235 -6.90 -1.54 -24.09
N LYS A 236 -7.76 -2.55 -23.97
CA LYS A 236 -9.02 -2.66 -24.72
C LYS A 236 -10.17 -2.60 -23.73
N THR A 237 -11.05 -1.62 -23.87
CA THR A 237 -12.06 -1.25 -22.87
C THR A 237 -13.50 -1.61 -23.27
N SER A 238 -13.71 -2.12 -24.49
CA SER A 238 -15.05 -2.43 -25.00
C SER A 238 -15.08 -3.76 -25.75
N GLY A 239 -16.30 -4.29 -25.93
CA GLY A 239 -16.56 -5.59 -26.56
C GLY A 239 -16.59 -6.75 -25.56
N ASP A 240 -16.70 -7.98 -26.06
CA ASP A 240 -16.77 -9.19 -25.23
C ASP A 240 -15.41 -9.56 -24.63
N THR A 241 -14.34 -9.21 -25.32
CA THR A 241 -12.97 -9.33 -24.82
C THR A 241 -12.45 -7.96 -24.45
N THR A 242 -12.08 -7.76 -23.19
CA THR A 242 -11.37 -6.58 -22.71
C THR A 242 -10.05 -6.98 -22.10
N PHE A 243 -9.04 -6.15 -22.18
CA PHE A 243 -7.75 -6.44 -21.56
C PHE A 243 -7.01 -5.16 -21.17
N GLY A 244 -6.06 -5.31 -20.24
CA GLY A 244 -5.07 -4.33 -19.92
C GLY A 244 -3.75 -5.01 -19.63
N VAL A 245 -2.68 -4.50 -20.23
CA VAL A 245 -1.30 -4.93 -19.96
C VAL A 245 -0.48 -3.67 -19.71
N SER A 246 0.35 -3.69 -18.69
CA SER A 246 1.28 -2.62 -18.36
C SER A 246 2.67 -3.19 -18.12
N VAL A 247 3.68 -2.51 -18.61
CA VAL A 247 5.10 -2.80 -18.34
C VAL A 247 5.76 -1.55 -17.79
N PHE A 248 6.62 -1.73 -16.80
CA PHE A 248 7.31 -0.60 -16.22
C PHE A 248 8.79 -0.89 -15.95
N ARG A 249 9.56 0.18 -15.93
CA ARG A 249 10.93 0.20 -15.42
C ARG A 249 11.11 1.44 -14.55
N ASN A 250 11.50 1.19 -13.31
CA ASN A 250 11.78 2.23 -12.33
C ASN A 250 13.23 2.10 -11.84
N ARG A 251 14.03 3.13 -12.09
CA ARG A 251 15.36 3.27 -11.52
C ARG A 251 15.30 4.25 -10.35
N ILE A 252 15.75 3.83 -9.19
CA ILE A 252 15.71 4.63 -7.97
C ILE A 252 17.13 4.85 -7.48
N SER A 253 17.58 6.10 -7.51
CA SER A 253 18.82 6.50 -6.88
C SER A 253 18.60 6.72 -5.38
N ASN A 254 19.55 6.31 -4.57
CA ASN A 254 19.47 6.35 -3.11
C ASN A 254 18.24 5.60 -2.55
N TYR A 255 17.86 4.48 -3.14
CA TYR A 255 16.76 3.66 -2.64
C TYR A 255 16.98 3.26 -1.17
N ILE A 256 16.03 3.58 -0.30
CA ILE A 256 16.12 3.30 1.14
C ILE A 256 15.48 1.93 1.41
N TYR A 257 16.22 1.06 2.07
CA TYR A 257 15.74 -0.26 2.44
C TYR A 257 16.31 -0.71 3.79
N GLY A 258 15.55 -1.53 4.50
CA GLY A 258 16.04 -2.20 5.69
C GLY A 258 16.93 -3.38 5.30
N ARG A 259 18.23 -3.24 5.51
CA ARG A 259 19.22 -4.28 5.31
C ARG A 259 19.41 -5.05 6.60
N THR A 260 19.17 -6.35 6.58
CA THR A 260 19.53 -7.22 7.70
C THR A 260 21.05 -7.39 7.72
N LEU A 261 21.65 -7.08 8.86
CA LEU A 261 23.09 -7.21 9.10
C LEU A 261 23.43 -8.50 9.83
N ASP A 262 22.54 -8.95 10.70
CA ASP A 262 22.70 -10.12 11.55
C ASP A 262 21.35 -10.64 12.00
N GLU A 263 21.30 -11.89 12.48
CA GLU A 263 20.11 -12.52 13.05
C GLU A 263 20.54 -13.39 14.23
N VAL A 264 19.94 -13.13 15.39
CA VAL A 264 20.20 -13.89 16.63
C VAL A 264 18.84 -14.27 17.25
N ASP A 265 18.60 -15.56 17.43
CA ASP A 265 17.37 -16.10 18.05
C ASP A 265 16.08 -15.60 17.40
N GLY A 266 16.07 -15.47 16.07
CA GLY A 266 14.94 -15.00 15.28
C GLY A 266 14.76 -13.48 15.28
N LEU A 267 15.57 -12.72 16.02
CA LEU A 267 15.60 -11.27 16.00
C LEU A 267 16.60 -10.77 14.95
N GLN A 268 16.14 -9.99 13.99
CA GLN A 268 16.98 -9.43 12.92
C GLN A 268 17.52 -8.05 13.31
N LEU A 269 18.84 -7.85 13.18
CA LEU A 269 19.44 -6.51 13.23
C LEU A 269 19.25 -5.82 11.89
N LEU A 270 18.31 -4.88 11.82
CA LEU A 270 17.94 -4.13 10.62
C LEU A 270 18.60 -2.75 10.61
N GLN A 271 19.39 -2.45 9.60
CA GLN A 271 19.97 -1.12 9.36
C GLN A 271 19.32 -0.48 8.15
N TYR A 272 18.71 0.71 8.32
CA TYR A 272 18.26 1.51 7.17
C TYR A 272 19.46 1.99 6.35
N SER A 273 19.49 1.57 5.10
CA SER A 273 20.63 1.73 4.18
C SER A 273 20.15 2.28 2.84
N GLN A 274 21.05 2.87 2.08
CA GLN A 274 20.77 3.37 0.73
C GLN A 274 21.65 2.72 -0.32
N ALA A 275 21.07 2.41 -1.47
CA ALA A 275 21.77 2.03 -2.69
C ALA A 275 20.92 2.33 -3.91
N ASP A 276 21.53 2.46 -5.08
CA ASP A 276 20.78 2.56 -6.32
C ASP A 276 20.15 1.21 -6.64
N ALA A 277 18.88 1.23 -7.06
CA ALA A 277 18.11 0.03 -7.34
C ALA A 277 17.29 0.18 -8.62
N THR A 278 17.12 -0.94 -9.33
CA THR A 278 16.27 -1.01 -10.53
C THR A 278 15.17 -2.03 -10.35
N PHE A 279 13.95 -1.59 -10.57
CA PHE A 279 12.73 -2.39 -10.59
C PHE A 279 12.20 -2.50 -12.01
N THR A 280 11.79 -3.69 -12.42
CA THR A 280 11.09 -3.93 -13.68
C THR A 280 9.92 -4.86 -13.43
N GLY A 281 8.81 -4.62 -14.10
CA GLY A 281 7.64 -5.47 -13.93
C GLY A 281 6.71 -5.44 -15.11
N ILE A 282 5.84 -6.42 -15.11
CA ILE A 282 4.71 -6.54 -16.02
C ILE A 282 3.51 -7.00 -15.22
N GLU A 283 2.37 -6.39 -15.50
CA GLU A 283 1.07 -6.81 -15.01
C GLU A 283 0.06 -6.84 -16.14
N GLY A 284 -0.92 -7.70 -16.04
CA GLY A 284 -1.94 -7.77 -17.05
C GLY A 284 -3.14 -8.58 -16.63
N GLN A 285 -4.26 -8.27 -17.30
CA GLN A 285 -5.48 -9.06 -17.23
C GLN A 285 -6.18 -9.09 -18.57
N VAL A 286 -6.84 -10.19 -18.84
CA VAL A 286 -7.74 -10.38 -19.99
C VAL A 286 -9.06 -10.90 -19.47
N ARG A 287 -10.15 -10.20 -19.75
CA ARG A 287 -11.51 -10.64 -19.45
C ARG A 287 -12.23 -10.98 -20.74
N GLN A 288 -12.81 -12.18 -20.79
CA GLN A 288 -13.69 -12.65 -21.85
C GLN A 288 -15.10 -12.83 -21.30
N ARG A 289 -16.08 -12.14 -21.87
CA ARG A 289 -17.49 -12.44 -21.67
C ARG A 289 -17.84 -13.65 -22.52
N VAL A 290 -18.08 -14.79 -21.89
CA VAL A 290 -18.39 -16.07 -22.56
C VAL A 290 -19.86 -16.12 -22.95
N THR A 291 -20.72 -15.66 -22.05
CA THR A 291 -22.18 -15.48 -22.29
C THR A 291 -22.60 -14.14 -21.69
N ARG A 292 -23.90 -13.80 -21.80
CA ARG A 292 -24.45 -12.61 -21.13
C ARG A 292 -24.26 -12.65 -19.61
N ASN A 293 -24.17 -13.85 -19.05
CA ASN A 293 -24.20 -14.08 -17.61
C ASN A 293 -22.87 -14.62 -17.07
N LEU A 294 -21.93 -15.00 -17.94
CA LEU A 294 -20.66 -15.64 -17.55
C LEU A 294 -19.47 -14.89 -18.14
N GLY A 295 -18.54 -14.53 -17.30
CA GLY A 295 -17.23 -13.96 -17.66
C GLY A 295 -16.08 -14.77 -17.09
N VAL A 296 -14.97 -14.80 -17.82
CA VAL A 296 -13.70 -15.38 -17.40
C VAL A 296 -12.65 -14.31 -17.44
N THR A 297 -11.88 -14.17 -16.38
CA THR A 297 -10.73 -13.26 -16.31
C THR A 297 -9.47 -14.06 -16.02
N LEU A 298 -8.46 -13.88 -16.85
CA LEU A 298 -7.09 -14.31 -16.61
C LEU A 298 -6.30 -13.09 -16.17
N PHE A 299 -5.46 -13.21 -15.16
CA PHE A 299 -4.62 -12.12 -14.67
C PHE A 299 -3.27 -12.61 -14.16
N GLY A 300 -2.30 -11.73 -14.09
CA GLY A 300 -1.00 -12.04 -13.51
C GLY A 300 -0.09 -10.84 -13.45
N ASP A 301 0.89 -10.92 -12.56
CA ASP A 301 1.92 -9.90 -12.38
C ASP A 301 3.25 -10.52 -11.95
N THR A 302 4.31 -9.80 -12.27
CA THR A 302 5.65 -10.11 -11.79
C THR A 302 6.47 -8.82 -11.66
N VAL A 303 7.27 -8.75 -10.61
CA VAL A 303 8.25 -7.70 -10.40
C VAL A 303 9.62 -8.30 -10.11
N ARG A 304 10.65 -7.67 -10.63
CA ARG A 304 12.04 -7.98 -10.35
C ARG A 304 12.73 -6.73 -9.87
N ALA A 305 13.45 -6.84 -8.76
CA ALA A 305 14.23 -5.76 -8.21
C ALA A 305 15.66 -6.24 -7.93
N LYS A 306 16.62 -5.35 -8.14
CA LYS A 306 18.05 -5.60 -7.88
C LYS A 306 18.73 -4.30 -7.49
N LEU A 307 19.77 -4.40 -6.69
CA LEU A 307 20.69 -3.31 -6.45
C LEU A 307 21.63 -3.15 -7.66
N ASP A 308 21.88 -1.91 -8.10
CA ASP A 308 22.73 -1.65 -9.26
C ASP A 308 24.21 -2.01 -8.99
N GLY A 309 24.65 -1.96 -7.75
CA GLY A 309 25.97 -2.44 -7.29
C GLY A 309 26.09 -3.95 -7.10
N GLY A 310 25.04 -4.72 -7.43
CA GLY A 310 24.95 -6.16 -7.23
C GLY A 310 24.21 -6.53 -5.95
N GLY A 311 23.56 -7.69 -5.96
CA GLY A 311 22.73 -8.20 -4.87
C GLY A 311 21.23 -8.07 -5.14
N LEU A 312 20.47 -8.79 -4.33
CA LEU A 312 19.00 -8.82 -4.38
C LEU A 312 18.43 -7.95 -3.26
N LEU A 313 17.30 -7.33 -3.55
CA LEU A 313 16.54 -6.61 -2.54
C LEU A 313 15.69 -7.59 -1.73
N PRO A 314 15.59 -7.39 -0.41
CA PRO A 314 14.73 -8.22 0.43
C PRO A 314 13.24 -7.95 0.18
N ARG A 315 12.42 -8.94 0.51
CA ARG A 315 10.95 -8.85 0.56
C ARG A 315 10.28 -8.46 -0.77
N ILE A 316 10.88 -8.88 -1.90
CA ILE A 316 10.29 -8.70 -3.22
C ILE A 316 9.22 -9.76 -3.47
N PRO A 317 7.98 -9.38 -3.82
CA PRO A 317 6.88 -10.32 -4.00
C PRO A 317 7.17 -11.36 -5.10
N ALA A 318 6.61 -12.56 -4.94
CA ALA A 318 6.68 -13.62 -5.94
C ALA A 318 5.75 -13.30 -7.13
N THR A 319 6.08 -13.85 -8.29
CA THR A 319 5.18 -13.86 -9.46
C THR A 319 3.87 -14.56 -9.12
N ARG A 320 2.75 -13.98 -9.54
CA ARG A 320 1.43 -14.60 -9.40
C ARG A 320 0.64 -14.57 -10.71
N ALA A 321 -0.22 -15.58 -10.86
CA ALA A 321 -1.20 -15.65 -11.94
C ALA A 321 -2.50 -16.25 -11.41
N GLY A 322 -3.61 -15.92 -12.03
CA GLY A 322 -4.90 -16.43 -11.59
C GLY A 322 -5.95 -16.46 -12.68
N VAL A 323 -7.02 -17.18 -12.37
CA VAL A 323 -8.24 -17.23 -13.16
C VAL A 323 -9.43 -16.95 -12.27
N ARG A 324 -10.33 -16.11 -12.75
CA ARG A 324 -11.58 -15.76 -12.08
C ARG A 324 -12.76 -15.99 -13.02
N LEU A 325 -13.77 -16.67 -12.51
CA LEU A 325 -15.06 -16.87 -13.15
C LEU A 325 -16.07 -15.99 -12.42
N ASP A 326 -16.77 -15.16 -13.17
CA ASP A 326 -17.85 -14.31 -12.68
C ASP A 326 -19.16 -14.77 -13.32
N ALA A 327 -20.18 -15.03 -12.52
CA ALA A 327 -21.51 -15.43 -12.99
C ALA A 327 -22.57 -14.51 -12.38
N ASN A 328 -23.53 -14.07 -13.22
CA ASN A 328 -24.65 -13.24 -12.80
C ASN A 328 -25.94 -13.89 -13.28
N TRP A 329 -26.87 -14.19 -12.38
CA TRP A 329 -28.17 -14.75 -12.73
C TRP A 329 -29.27 -14.11 -11.90
N ASN A 330 -30.09 -13.29 -12.54
CA ASN A 330 -31.14 -12.51 -11.89
C ASN A 330 -30.57 -11.68 -10.71
N ALA A 331 -30.96 -12.02 -9.49
CA ALA A 331 -30.51 -11.36 -8.27
C ALA A 331 -29.20 -11.97 -7.69
N TRP A 332 -28.72 -13.07 -8.25
CA TRP A 332 -27.51 -13.75 -7.80
C TRP A 332 -26.27 -13.26 -8.53
N GLU A 333 -25.21 -13.03 -7.79
CA GLU A 333 -23.86 -12.84 -8.29
C GLU A 333 -22.94 -13.86 -7.66
N GLY A 334 -22.13 -14.56 -8.47
CA GLY A 334 -21.16 -15.54 -8.03
C GLY A 334 -19.78 -15.26 -8.62
N GLN A 335 -18.75 -15.53 -7.84
CA GLN A 335 -17.36 -15.43 -8.26
C GLN A 335 -16.57 -16.62 -7.71
N VAL A 336 -15.79 -17.24 -8.56
CA VAL A 336 -14.78 -18.24 -8.16
C VAL A 336 -13.44 -17.77 -8.68
N GLU A 337 -12.44 -17.75 -7.81
CA GLU A 337 -11.09 -17.31 -8.15
C GLU A 337 -10.06 -18.32 -7.69
N TRP A 338 -9.17 -18.72 -8.58
CA TRP A 338 -7.95 -19.44 -8.28
C TRP A 338 -6.75 -18.54 -8.51
N VAL A 339 -5.89 -18.41 -7.49
CA VAL A 339 -4.63 -17.65 -7.57
C VAL A 339 -3.48 -18.60 -7.30
N GLN A 340 -2.54 -18.69 -8.22
CA GLN A 340 -1.27 -19.39 -8.05
C GLN A 340 -0.15 -18.37 -7.82
N VAL A 341 0.53 -18.49 -6.71
CA VAL A 341 1.74 -17.73 -6.37
C VAL A 341 2.95 -18.64 -6.55
N ALA A 342 3.92 -18.20 -7.30
CA ALA A 342 5.14 -18.97 -7.54
C ALA A 342 6.04 -19.01 -6.30
N ARG A 343 6.95 -19.97 -6.26
CA ARG A 343 8.02 -19.98 -5.26
C ARG A 343 8.92 -18.76 -5.45
N GLN A 344 9.28 -18.07 -4.33
CA GLN A 344 10.26 -17.00 -4.34
C GLN A 344 11.61 -17.51 -3.87
N ASN A 345 12.56 -17.62 -4.82
CA ASN A 345 13.93 -18.07 -4.58
C ASN A 345 14.96 -16.94 -4.67
N ARG A 346 14.52 -15.76 -5.13
CA ARG A 346 15.39 -14.59 -5.29
C ARG A 346 15.38 -13.83 -3.97
N VAL A 347 16.23 -14.25 -3.06
CA VAL A 347 16.29 -13.79 -1.67
C VAL A 347 17.55 -13.00 -1.42
N ALA A 348 17.47 -11.98 -0.57
CA ALA A 348 18.60 -11.21 -0.07
C ALA A 348 19.36 -12.02 1.03
N ALA A 349 20.48 -11.47 1.52
CA ALA A 349 21.16 -12.02 2.68
C ALA A 349 20.22 -12.05 3.90
N PHE A 350 20.31 -13.11 4.70
CA PHE A 350 19.44 -13.39 5.86
C PHE A 350 17.96 -13.61 5.53
N GLU A 351 17.60 -13.72 4.27
CA GLU A 351 16.23 -13.99 3.85
C GLU A 351 16.12 -15.44 3.36
N THR A 352 15.04 -16.12 3.74
CA THR A 352 14.77 -17.50 3.31
C THR A 352 13.83 -17.53 2.10
N ALA A 353 13.97 -18.54 1.25
CA ALA A 353 13.02 -18.77 0.16
C ALA A 353 11.61 -19.05 0.72
N THR A 354 10.58 -18.67 -0.05
CA THR A 354 9.19 -18.90 0.33
C THR A 354 8.55 -19.87 -0.67
N PRO A 355 7.94 -20.97 -0.20
CA PRO A 355 7.24 -21.90 -1.08
C PRO A 355 6.11 -21.22 -1.86
N GLY A 356 5.88 -21.70 -3.08
CA GLY A 356 4.70 -21.30 -3.85
C GLY A 356 3.44 -21.96 -3.31
N TYR A 357 2.28 -21.34 -3.59
CA TYR A 357 0.98 -21.85 -3.15
C TYR A 357 -0.12 -21.48 -4.13
N GLY A 358 -1.23 -22.23 -4.06
CA GLY A 358 -2.46 -21.93 -4.76
C GLY A 358 -3.59 -21.68 -3.77
N MET A 359 -4.43 -20.67 -4.03
CA MET A 359 -5.60 -20.36 -3.21
C MET A 359 -6.86 -20.37 -4.05
N LEU A 360 -7.91 -21.01 -3.52
CA LEU A 360 -9.26 -21.01 -4.09
C LEU A 360 -10.15 -20.11 -3.22
N ASN A 361 -10.77 -19.11 -3.85
CA ASN A 361 -11.68 -18.17 -3.21
C ASN A 361 -13.06 -18.25 -3.88
N LEU A 362 -14.12 -18.06 -3.09
CA LEU A 362 -15.51 -18.03 -3.53
C LEU A 362 -16.21 -16.80 -2.98
N GLY A 363 -16.98 -16.14 -3.80
CA GLY A 363 -17.92 -15.10 -3.40
C GLY A 363 -19.30 -15.39 -3.99
N VAL A 364 -20.35 -15.28 -3.17
CA VAL A 364 -21.74 -15.37 -3.64
C VAL A 364 -22.52 -14.24 -2.98
N SER A 365 -23.36 -13.57 -3.75
CA SER A 365 -24.29 -12.59 -3.19
C SER A 365 -25.66 -12.66 -3.83
N TYR A 366 -26.66 -12.31 -3.05
CA TYR A 366 -28.04 -12.18 -3.48
C TYR A 366 -28.54 -10.77 -3.15
N ARG A 367 -29.15 -10.12 -4.13
CA ARG A 367 -29.75 -8.78 -3.96
C ARG A 367 -31.25 -8.83 -4.01
N GLY A 368 -31.90 -8.09 -3.12
CA GLY A 368 -33.34 -7.96 -3.06
C GLY A 368 -33.76 -6.56 -2.71
N GLN A 369 -35.08 -6.35 -2.68
CA GLN A 369 -35.72 -5.12 -2.20
C GLN A 369 -36.77 -5.47 -1.16
N LEU A 370 -36.84 -4.68 -0.09
CA LEU A 370 -37.92 -4.73 0.87
C LEU A 370 -39.22 -4.15 0.24
N SER A 371 -40.35 -4.39 0.86
CA SER A 371 -41.64 -3.81 0.41
C SER A 371 -41.65 -2.29 0.35
N SER A 372 -40.77 -1.63 1.13
CA SER A 372 -40.53 -0.19 1.11
C SER A 372 -39.70 0.29 -0.11
N GLY A 373 -39.21 -0.61 -0.96
CA GLY A 373 -38.27 -0.30 -2.02
C GLY A 373 -36.80 -0.24 -1.57
N THR A 374 -36.50 -0.41 -0.28
CA THR A 374 -35.17 -0.37 0.28
C THR A 374 -34.33 -1.54 -0.23
N PRO A 375 -33.21 -1.31 -0.91
CA PRO A 375 -32.35 -2.37 -1.43
C PRO A 375 -31.55 -3.05 -0.30
N TRP A 376 -31.43 -4.36 -0.39
CA TRP A 376 -30.59 -5.16 0.51
C TRP A 376 -29.78 -6.19 -0.26
N GLN A 377 -28.69 -6.64 0.34
CA GLN A 377 -27.82 -7.66 -0.18
C GLN A 377 -27.36 -8.58 0.96
N VAL A 378 -27.46 -9.89 0.75
CA VAL A 378 -26.77 -10.88 1.57
C VAL A 378 -25.57 -11.39 0.77
N TYR A 379 -24.45 -11.56 1.42
CA TYR A 379 -23.27 -12.10 0.78
C TYR A 379 -22.56 -13.14 1.66
N LEU A 380 -21.92 -14.09 0.98
CA LEU A 380 -20.99 -15.05 1.54
C LEU A 380 -19.65 -14.88 0.82
N LYS A 381 -18.56 -14.80 1.58
CA LYS A 381 -17.19 -14.84 1.07
C LYS A 381 -16.46 -15.98 1.76
N ALA A 382 -15.82 -16.83 0.98
CA ALA A 382 -14.96 -17.88 1.48
C ALA A 382 -13.58 -17.74 0.84
N ASN A 383 -12.58 -17.46 1.66
CA ASN A 383 -11.18 -17.31 1.22
C ASN A 383 -10.40 -18.57 1.62
N ASN A 384 -9.43 -18.93 0.81
CA ASN A 384 -8.57 -20.08 1.04
C ASN A 384 -9.40 -21.37 1.33
N LEU A 385 -10.38 -21.66 0.47
CA LEU A 385 -11.29 -22.81 0.64
C LEU A 385 -10.56 -24.14 0.82
N THR A 386 -9.38 -24.28 0.24
CA THR A 386 -8.53 -25.48 0.30
C THR A 386 -7.70 -25.55 1.57
N ASP A 387 -7.83 -24.59 2.47
CA ASP A 387 -7.09 -24.49 3.73
C ASP A 387 -5.57 -24.63 3.54
N ARG A 388 -5.06 -23.99 2.52
CA ARG A 388 -3.64 -24.09 2.17
C ARG A 388 -2.81 -23.22 3.10
N LEU A 389 -1.83 -23.84 3.79
CA LEU A 389 -0.80 -23.09 4.50
C LEU A 389 0.05 -22.30 3.51
N ALA A 390 0.08 -20.99 3.66
CA ALA A 390 0.74 -20.07 2.73
C ALA A 390 1.42 -18.94 3.48
N TYR A 391 2.51 -18.41 2.90
CA TYR A 391 3.35 -17.40 3.51
C TYR A 391 3.52 -16.19 2.58
N ALA A 392 3.40 -14.98 3.13
CA ALA A 392 3.67 -13.75 2.39
C ALA A 392 5.18 -13.47 2.39
N HIS A 393 5.85 -13.66 1.25
CA HIS A 393 7.30 -13.42 1.15
C HIS A 393 7.71 -12.00 1.58
N THR A 394 6.82 -11.03 1.44
CA THR A 394 7.05 -9.61 1.78
C THR A 394 6.95 -9.31 3.28
N SER A 395 6.49 -10.26 4.10
CA SER A 395 6.39 -10.09 5.56
C SER A 395 7.75 -10.29 6.24
N PHE A 396 8.06 -9.46 7.23
CA PHE A 396 9.22 -9.63 8.11
C PHE A 396 9.10 -10.92 8.93
N ILE A 397 7.91 -11.21 9.42
CA ILE A 397 7.60 -12.36 10.28
C ILE A 397 6.91 -13.49 9.51
N LYS A 398 7.23 -13.66 8.22
CA LYS A 398 6.53 -14.63 7.36
C LYS A 398 6.49 -16.05 7.92
N ASN A 399 7.56 -16.48 8.60
CA ASN A 399 7.65 -17.84 9.14
C ASN A 399 6.81 -18.02 10.41
N ALA A 400 6.59 -16.96 11.18
CA ALA A 400 5.78 -16.97 12.41
C ALA A 400 4.31 -16.62 12.14
N ALA A 401 4.03 -15.81 11.12
CA ALA A 401 2.67 -15.36 10.77
C ALA A 401 2.30 -15.78 9.33
N PRO A 402 1.80 -17.00 9.11
CA PRO A 402 1.27 -17.42 7.83
C PRO A 402 0.04 -16.60 7.43
N LEU A 403 -0.30 -16.64 6.15
CA LEU A 403 -1.57 -16.08 5.67
C LEU A 403 -2.73 -16.84 6.31
N MET A 404 -3.86 -16.16 6.44
CA MET A 404 -5.06 -16.71 7.04
C MET A 404 -5.45 -18.04 6.37
N GLY A 405 -5.74 -19.06 7.17
CA GLY A 405 -6.34 -20.32 6.74
C GLY A 405 -7.73 -20.11 6.14
N ARG A 406 -8.49 -21.18 6.00
CA ARG A 406 -9.87 -21.09 5.49
C ARG A 406 -10.70 -20.12 6.33
N ASN A 407 -11.27 -19.12 5.66
CA ASN A 407 -12.10 -18.11 6.29
C ASN A 407 -13.43 -17.99 5.55
N ILE A 408 -14.54 -18.02 6.29
CA ILE A 408 -15.89 -17.86 5.76
C ILE A 408 -16.53 -16.67 6.46
N THR A 409 -16.97 -15.70 5.67
CA THR A 409 -17.67 -14.51 6.13
C THR A 409 -19.07 -14.45 5.52
N VAL A 410 -20.07 -14.26 6.35
CA VAL A 410 -21.44 -13.96 5.93
C VAL A 410 -21.80 -12.57 6.40
N GLY A 411 -22.46 -11.79 5.54
CA GLY A 411 -22.87 -10.45 5.90
C GLY A 411 -24.13 -10.00 5.18
N VAL A 412 -24.78 -9.01 5.78
CA VAL A 412 -25.97 -8.35 5.24
C VAL A 412 -25.68 -6.86 5.09
N LYS A 413 -26.08 -6.29 3.97
CA LYS A 413 -26.00 -4.85 3.70
C LYS A 413 -27.40 -4.35 3.35
N VAL A 414 -27.84 -3.31 4.04
CA VAL A 414 -29.11 -2.61 3.76
C VAL A 414 -28.76 -1.14 3.50
N ALA A 415 -29.28 -0.57 2.44
CA ALA A 415 -29.12 0.86 2.13
C ALA A 415 -30.46 1.57 2.34
N PHE A 416 -30.51 2.56 3.24
CA PHE A 416 -31.71 3.35 3.59
C PHE A 416 -31.42 4.83 3.44
#